data_55a8728cee8111c53234c76002bed543
#
_entry.id   55a8728cee8111c53234c76002bed543
#
_cell.length_a   1.000
_cell.length_b   1.000
_cell.length_c   1.000
_cell.angle_alpha   90.00
_cell.angle_beta   90.00
_cell.angle_gamma   90.00
#
_symmetry.space_group_name_H-M   'P 1'
#
loop_
_entity.id
_entity.type
_entity.pdbx_description
1 polymer ?
#
loop_
_entity_poly.entity_id
_entity_poly.type
_entity_poly.pdbx_seq_one_letter_code
_entity_poly.pdbx_strand_id
1 'polypeptide(L)'
;MLIGGRRFQPALWSFALTVAGMMLFVVLGMWQLERADFKEEIEARFEQRLAQPYQALSSRQELADIEFRKLILQGRYDNSRNLLVDNQLHQGKAGYYVVTPLQVIDSDDLVLINRGWVAWGDSRSDIAPIPEPVSEGGVAGIAYFPSEPALQMGELEQSSGWPLLISHIDIEALQPRFGDRLLPMVLWLAPEQQGSYVRDWNPVWMRPEKSRAYATQWFAFAVVALVFFIILNLRKVE
;
A
#
# COMPACT_ATOMS: atom_id res chain seq x y z
N MET A 1 24.59 -30.68 -35.17
CA MET A 1 23.73 -29.85 -36.03
C MET A 1 24.59 -28.70 -36.55
N LEU A 2 24.56 -28.37 -37.84
CA LEU A 2 25.30 -27.27 -38.45
C LEU A 2 24.37 -26.04 -38.55
N ILE A 3 24.78 -24.92 -37.98
CA ILE A 3 24.06 -23.63 -38.03
C ILE A 3 25.03 -22.59 -38.57
N GLY A 4 24.80 -22.02 -39.76
CA GLY A 4 25.67 -21.00 -40.35
C GLY A 4 27.13 -21.41 -40.49
N GLY A 5 27.44 -22.67 -40.86
CA GLY A 5 28.81 -23.17 -41.00
C GLY A 5 29.54 -23.46 -39.66
N ARG A 6 28.83 -23.41 -38.53
CA ARG A 6 29.36 -23.76 -37.21
C ARG A 6 28.67 -24.99 -36.66
N ARG A 7 29.38 -25.79 -35.88
CA ARG A 7 28.86 -27.00 -35.23
C ARG A 7 28.38 -26.67 -33.82
N PHE A 8 27.10 -26.96 -33.53
CA PHE A 8 26.56 -26.80 -32.18
C PHE A 8 26.97 -27.98 -31.31
N GLN A 9 27.69 -27.71 -30.23
CA GLN A 9 28.25 -28.70 -29.30
C GLN A 9 28.08 -28.23 -27.86
N PRO A 10 26.87 -28.38 -27.28
CA PRO A 10 26.61 -27.99 -25.90
C PRO A 10 27.25 -28.96 -24.92
N ALA A 11 27.89 -28.42 -23.88
CA ALA A 11 28.29 -29.21 -22.72
C ALA A 11 27.08 -29.44 -21.81
N LEU A 12 26.97 -30.60 -21.15
CA LEU A 12 25.85 -30.92 -20.25
C LEU A 12 25.67 -29.90 -19.14
N TRP A 13 26.79 -29.44 -18.55
CA TRP A 13 26.74 -28.44 -17.47
C TRP A 13 26.18 -27.09 -17.97
N SER A 14 26.56 -26.64 -19.17
CA SER A 14 26.07 -25.36 -19.73
C SER A 14 24.58 -25.48 -20.08
N PHE A 15 24.14 -26.63 -20.56
CA PHE A 15 22.73 -26.91 -20.78
C PHE A 15 21.93 -26.88 -19.47
N ALA A 16 22.38 -27.60 -18.44
CA ALA A 16 21.72 -27.64 -17.15
C ALA A 16 21.64 -26.25 -16.50
N LEU A 17 22.73 -25.47 -16.55
CA LEU A 17 22.77 -24.10 -16.02
C LEU A 17 21.79 -23.17 -16.76
N THR A 18 21.75 -23.28 -18.10
CA THR A 18 20.83 -22.46 -18.91
C THR A 18 19.38 -22.79 -18.61
N VAL A 19 19.04 -24.08 -18.55
CA VAL A 19 17.68 -24.52 -18.20
C VAL A 19 17.29 -24.03 -16.82
N ALA A 20 18.15 -24.20 -15.83
CA ALA A 20 17.90 -23.72 -14.46
C ALA A 20 17.70 -22.19 -14.42
N GLY A 21 18.56 -21.42 -15.10
CA GLY A 21 18.45 -19.98 -15.21
C GLY A 21 17.17 -19.54 -15.92
N MET A 22 16.80 -20.16 -17.03
CA MET A 22 15.55 -19.90 -17.74
C MET A 22 14.33 -20.21 -16.87
N MET A 23 14.31 -21.34 -16.17
CA MET A 23 13.24 -21.69 -15.23
C MET A 23 13.10 -20.61 -14.14
N LEU A 24 14.20 -20.17 -13.56
CA LEU A 24 14.19 -19.11 -12.56
C LEU A 24 13.57 -17.82 -13.12
N PHE A 25 13.99 -17.38 -14.29
CA PHE A 25 13.46 -16.16 -14.91
C PHE A 25 11.97 -16.28 -15.26
N VAL A 26 11.54 -17.46 -15.74
CA VAL A 26 10.11 -17.71 -16.01
C VAL A 26 9.30 -17.69 -14.73
N VAL A 27 9.76 -18.31 -13.66
CA VAL A 27 9.08 -18.30 -12.35
C VAL A 27 8.95 -16.86 -11.80
N LEU A 28 10.04 -16.07 -11.87
CA LEU A 28 10.01 -14.68 -11.46
C LEU A 28 9.07 -13.82 -12.33
N GLY A 29 9.03 -14.10 -13.63
CA GLY A 29 8.09 -13.45 -14.55
C GLY A 29 6.64 -13.75 -14.20
N MET A 30 6.31 -15.02 -13.98
CA MET A 30 4.96 -15.45 -13.56
C MET A 30 4.56 -14.84 -12.22
N TRP A 31 5.45 -14.86 -11.22
CA TRP A 31 5.20 -14.23 -9.93
C TRP A 31 4.90 -12.73 -10.07
N GLN A 32 5.59 -12.01 -10.96
CA GLN A 32 5.30 -10.59 -11.21
C GLN A 32 3.95 -10.38 -11.90
N LEU A 33 3.51 -11.30 -12.77
CA LEU A 33 2.16 -11.24 -13.37
C LEU A 33 1.08 -11.44 -12.30
N GLU A 34 1.19 -12.48 -11.48
CA GLU A 34 0.25 -12.73 -10.37
C GLU A 34 0.14 -11.51 -9.43
N ARG A 35 1.29 -10.87 -9.16
CA ARG A 35 1.33 -9.64 -8.37
C ARG A 35 0.65 -8.46 -9.08
N ALA A 36 0.72 -8.36 -10.40
CA ALA A 36 0.01 -7.34 -11.17
C ALA A 36 -1.50 -7.58 -11.13
N ASP A 37 -1.93 -8.81 -11.36
CA ASP A 37 -3.35 -9.19 -11.36
C ASP A 37 -3.99 -8.96 -9.99
N PHE A 38 -3.31 -9.32 -8.90
CA PHE A 38 -3.75 -9.02 -7.53
C PHE A 38 -3.97 -7.52 -7.28
N LYS A 39 -3.07 -6.67 -7.77
CA LYS A 39 -3.20 -5.22 -7.63
C LYS A 39 -4.38 -4.67 -8.46
N GLU A 40 -4.56 -5.18 -9.67
CA GLU A 40 -5.71 -4.80 -10.51
C GLU A 40 -7.05 -5.18 -9.86
N GLU A 41 -7.10 -6.33 -9.21
CA GLU A 41 -8.29 -6.74 -8.46
C GLU A 41 -8.60 -5.77 -7.32
N ILE A 42 -7.57 -5.31 -6.58
CA ILE A 42 -7.74 -4.31 -5.52
C ILE A 42 -8.23 -2.98 -6.09
N GLU A 43 -7.61 -2.48 -7.17
CA GLU A 43 -8.00 -1.24 -7.83
C GLU A 43 -9.45 -1.32 -8.34
N ALA A 44 -9.82 -2.41 -9.02
CA ALA A 44 -11.18 -2.62 -9.51
C ALA A 44 -12.22 -2.68 -8.38
N ARG A 45 -11.89 -3.35 -7.27
CA ARG A 45 -12.75 -3.39 -6.08
C ARG A 45 -12.92 -2.01 -5.47
N PHE A 46 -11.83 -1.25 -5.36
CA PHE A 46 -11.85 0.12 -4.87
C PHE A 46 -12.75 1.02 -5.72
N GLU A 47 -12.56 1.03 -7.05
CA GLU A 47 -13.39 1.82 -7.97
C GLU A 47 -14.87 1.41 -7.90
N GLN A 48 -15.15 0.11 -7.88
CA GLN A 48 -16.53 -0.40 -7.74
C GLN A 48 -17.19 0.07 -6.43
N ARG A 49 -16.46 0.08 -5.31
CA ARG A 49 -16.95 0.52 -4.01
C ARG A 49 -17.14 2.04 -3.96
N LEU A 50 -16.27 2.81 -4.60
CA LEU A 50 -16.39 4.27 -4.70
C LEU A 50 -17.63 4.70 -5.47
N ALA A 51 -18.09 3.92 -6.44
CA ALA A 51 -19.30 4.20 -7.20
C ALA A 51 -20.59 4.02 -6.37
N GLN A 52 -20.52 3.36 -5.20
CA GLN A 52 -21.67 3.14 -4.34
C GLN A 52 -21.99 4.38 -3.49
N PRO A 53 -23.26 4.58 -3.09
CA PRO A 53 -23.63 5.66 -2.19
C PRO A 53 -22.99 5.49 -0.80
N TYR A 54 -22.94 6.58 -0.04
CA TYR A 54 -22.54 6.54 1.36
C TYR A 54 -23.54 5.73 2.19
N GLN A 55 -23.02 4.98 3.15
CA GLN A 55 -23.79 4.17 4.10
C GLN A 55 -23.45 4.60 5.53
N ALA A 56 -24.44 4.59 6.41
CA ALA A 56 -24.16 4.72 7.84
C ALA A 56 -23.63 3.38 8.38
N LEU A 57 -22.63 3.43 9.24
CA LEU A 57 -22.18 2.23 9.97
C LEU A 57 -23.12 2.00 11.14
N SER A 58 -23.89 0.90 11.12
CA SER A 58 -24.90 0.64 12.12
C SER A 58 -24.43 -0.28 13.25
N SER A 59 -23.42 -1.12 13.00
CA SER A 59 -22.90 -2.03 14.02
C SER A 59 -21.47 -2.53 13.71
N ARG A 60 -20.78 -3.03 14.76
CA ARG A 60 -19.48 -3.73 14.61
C ARG A 60 -19.56 -4.99 13.73
N GLN A 61 -20.71 -5.62 13.64
CA GLN A 61 -20.91 -6.85 12.86
C GLN A 61 -20.83 -6.60 11.35
N GLU A 62 -21.07 -5.36 10.91
CA GLU A 62 -20.96 -4.97 9.49
C GLU A 62 -19.52 -4.78 9.01
N LEU A 63 -18.52 -4.80 9.92
CA LEU A 63 -17.12 -4.56 9.58
C LEU A 63 -16.50 -5.61 8.63
N ALA A 64 -17.08 -6.80 8.55
CA ALA A 64 -16.51 -7.90 7.77
C ALA A 64 -16.47 -7.68 6.25
N ASP A 65 -17.27 -6.74 5.69
CA ASP A 65 -17.34 -6.50 4.23
C ASP A 65 -17.43 -5.00 3.89
N ILE A 66 -16.81 -4.13 4.67
CA ILE A 66 -16.87 -2.69 4.44
C ILE A 66 -15.58 -2.10 3.87
N GLU A 67 -14.56 -2.91 3.61
CA GLU A 67 -13.33 -2.41 3.00
C GLU A 67 -13.62 -1.65 1.71
N PHE A 68 -13.09 -0.44 1.61
CA PHE A 68 -13.32 0.53 0.52
C PHE A 68 -14.77 1.03 0.37
N ARG A 69 -15.69 0.69 1.26
CA ARG A 69 -17.04 1.29 1.24
C ARG A 69 -17.00 2.74 1.70
N LYS A 70 -17.86 3.53 1.11
CA LYS A 70 -18.11 4.92 1.53
C LYS A 70 -19.02 4.93 2.74
N LEU A 71 -18.54 5.48 3.84
CA LEU A 71 -19.26 5.53 5.11
C LEU A 71 -19.50 6.98 5.56
N ILE A 72 -20.61 7.19 6.28
CA ILE A 72 -20.84 8.40 7.07
C ILE A 72 -20.92 7.99 8.53
N LEU A 73 -20.08 8.61 9.35
CA LEU A 73 -20.04 8.42 10.80
C LEU A 73 -20.54 9.70 11.49
N GLN A 74 -21.35 9.55 12.51
CA GLN A 74 -21.67 10.63 13.43
C GLN A 74 -20.76 10.50 14.65
N GLY A 75 -20.00 11.54 14.99
CA GLY A 75 -19.03 11.43 16.05
C GLY A 75 -18.43 12.76 16.47
N ARG A 76 -17.63 12.69 17.52
CA ARG A 76 -16.86 13.83 18.03
C ARG A 76 -15.37 13.50 17.92
N TYR A 77 -14.62 14.36 17.26
CA TYR A 77 -13.16 14.22 17.19
C TYR A 77 -12.50 14.42 18.55
N ASP A 78 -11.47 13.62 18.82
CA ASP A 78 -10.53 13.86 19.91
C ASP A 78 -9.23 14.47 19.36
N ASN A 79 -9.23 15.78 19.22
CA ASN A 79 -8.08 16.50 18.67
C ASN A 79 -6.88 16.56 19.63
N SER A 80 -7.03 16.10 20.88
CA SER A 80 -5.92 16.01 21.84
C SER A 80 -5.01 14.81 21.59
N ARG A 81 -5.48 13.77 20.86
CA ARG A 81 -4.78 12.50 20.63
C ARG A 81 -4.51 12.25 19.15
N ASN A 82 -3.99 13.23 18.46
CA ASN A 82 -3.63 13.06 17.04
C ASN A 82 -2.45 12.10 16.85
N LEU A 83 -2.51 11.29 15.79
CA LEU A 83 -1.41 10.47 15.29
C LEU A 83 -0.85 11.12 14.02
N LEU A 84 0.45 11.07 13.86
CA LEU A 84 1.16 11.46 12.63
C LEU A 84 1.83 10.23 12.06
N VAL A 85 1.30 9.73 10.94
CA VAL A 85 1.92 8.61 10.23
C VAL A 85 3.02 9.15 9.36
N ASP A 86 4.24 8.90 9.76
CA ASP A 86 5.44 9.50 9.18
C ASP A 86 5.89 8.81 7.88
N ASN A 87 6.86 9.45 7.23
CA ASN A 87 7.52 8.95 6.01
C ASN A 87 6.55 8.68 4.84
N GLN A 88 5.49 9.48 4.75
CA GLN A 88 4.53 9.41 3.65
C GLN A 88 4.96 10.30 2.49
N LEU A 89 5.13 9.70 1.31
CA LEU A 89 5.53 10.43 0.10
C LEU A 89 4.29 10.83 -0.71
N HIS A 90 4.19 12.13 -1.04
CA HIS A 90 3.22 12.63 -2.00
C HIS A 90 3.92 13.52 -3.02
N GLN A 91 3.81 13.18 -4.31
CA GLN A 91 4.48 13.88 -5.42
C GLN A 91 5.98 14.14 -5.20
N GLY A 92 6.68 13.14 -4.60
CA GLY A 92 8.11 13.21 -4.32
C GLY A 92 8.50 14.04 -3.09
N LYS A 93 7.54 14.59 -2.35
CA LYS A 93 7.77 15.29 -1.09
C LYS A 93 7.44 14.37 0.08
N ALA A 94 8.29 14.40 1.11
CA ALA A 94 8.04 13.68 2.36
C ALA A 94 7.10 14.47 3.29
N GLY A 95 6.29 13.75 4.07
CA GLY A 95 5.33 14.34 4.97
C GLY A 95 4.69 13.30 5.89
N TYR A 96 3.54 13.67 6.47
CA TYR A 96 2.74 12.82 7.35
C TYR A 96 1.32 12.67 6.83
N TYR A 97 0.67 11.54 7.16
CA TYR A 97 -0.78 11.56 7.29
C TYR A 97 -1.17 12.01 8.70
N VAL A 98 -2.13 12.92 8.78
CA VAL A 98 -2.72 13.37 10.05
C VAL A 98 -3.93 12.49 10.33
N VAL A 99 -3.88 11.75 11.44
CA VAL A 99 -4.93 10.84 11.85
C VAL A 99 -5.48 11.27 13.20
N THR A 100 -6.78 11.51 13.28
CA THR A 100 -7.48 11.96 14.49
C THR A 100 -8.52 10.94 14.91
N PRO A 101 -8.57 10.50 16.18
CA PRO A 101 -9.62 9.62 16.65
C PRO A 101 -10.98 10.32 16.62
N LEU A 102 -12.01 9.59 16.24
CA LEU A 102 -13.42 9.99 16.31
C LEU A 102 -14.17 9.06 17.25
N GLN A 103 -14.78 9.58 18.29
CA GLN A 103 -15.71 8.84 19.11
C GLN A 103 -17.07 8.84 18.42
N VAL A 104 -17.58 7.66 18.11
CA VAL A 104 -18.88 7.50 17.45
C VAL A 104 -19.99 7.85 18.42
N ILE A 105 -21.02 8.59 17.98
CA ILE A 105 -22.19 8.92 18.77
C ILE A 105 -22.99 7.65 19.04
N ASP A 106 -23.60 7.58 20.23
CA ASP A 106 -24.37 6.41 20.69
C ASP A 106 -23.59 5.10 20.79
N SER A 107 -22.26 5.18 20.75
CA SER A 107 -21.33 4.07 20.93
C SER A 107 -20.10 4.52 21.71
N ASP A 108 -19.46 3.57 22.38
CA ASP A 108 -18.13 3.79 22.96
C ASP A 108 -17.00 3.59 21.97
N ASP A 109 -17.31 3.25 20.71
CA ASP A 109 -16.35 2.94 19.68
C ASP A 109 -15.56 4.16 19.23
N LEU A 110 -14.26 3.94 19.00
CA LEU A 110 -13.33 4.89 18.41
C LEU A 110 -12.96 4.45 16.99
N VAL A 111 -12.98 5.38 16.05
CA VAL A 111 -12.51 5.19 14.68
C VAL A 111 -11.36 6.15 14.40
N LEU A 112 -10.27 5.67 13.84
CA LEU A 112 -9.19 6.53 13.37
C LEU A 112 -9.59 7.17 12.03
N ILE A 113 -9.60 8.50 11.98
CA ILE A 113 -9.92 9.26 10.76
C ILE A 113 -8.62 9.79 10.17
N ASN A 114 -8.21 9.25 9.03
CA ASN A 114 -7.10 9.81 8.26
C ASN A 114 -7.60 11.06 7.52
N ARG A 115 -7.17 12.21 7.98
CA ARG A 115 -7.62 13.52 7.47
C ARG A 115 -6.90 13.95 6.21
N GLY A 116 -5.81 13.27 5.85
CA GLY A 116 -5.02 13.54 4.66
C GLY A 116 -3.56 13.79 4.95
N TRP A 117 -2.82 14.06 3.89
CA TRP A 117 -1.38 14.28 3.90
C TRP A 117 -1.02 15.76 4.00
N VAL A 118 0.08 16.02 4.74
CA VAL A 118 0.73 17.33 4.85
C VAL A 118 2.24 17.15 4.71
N ALA A 119 2.91 18.07 4.00
CA ALA A 119 4.36 18.05 3.89
C ALA A 119 5.03 18.33 5.25
N TRP A 120 6.23 17.79 5.47
CA TRP A 120 7.09 18.27 6.56
C TRP A 120 7.35 19.77 6.41
N GLY A 121 7.63 20.44 7.54
CA GLY A 121 8.18 21.78 7.54
C GLY A 121 9.64 21.81 7.06
N ASP A 122 10.44 22.71 7.62
CA ASP A 122 11.86 22.82 7.32
C ASP A 122 12.66 21.58 7.77
N SER A 123 12.14 20.86 8.74
CA SER A 123 12.68 19.57 9.23
C SER A 123 11.57 18.60 9.59
N ARG A 124 11.91 17.30 9.71
CA ARG A 124 11.00 16.23 10.13
C ARG A 124 10.40 16.47 11.54
N SER A 125 11.09 17.18 12.40
CA SER A 125 10.62 17.53 13.75
C SER A 125 9.76 18.79 13.78
N ASP A 126 9.69 19.53 12.68
CA ASP A 126 8.88 20.73 12.56
C ASP A 126 7.44 20.34 12.16
N ILE A 127 6.65 20.02 13.18
CA ILE A 127 5.26 19.61 13.00
C ILE A 127 4.40 20.87 12.89
N ALA A 128 3.80 21.06 11.72
CA ALA A 128 2.86 22.15 11.51
C ALA A 128 1.67 22.05 12.49
N PRO A 129 1.09 23.17 12.93
CA PRO A 129 -0.10 23.17 13.76
C PRO A 129 -1.22 22.31 13.12
N ILE A 130 -1.81 21.43 13.93
CA ILE A 130 -2.91 20.56 13.48
C ILE A 130 -4.22 21.31 13.73
N PRO A 131 -4.91 21.84 12.71
CA PRO A 131 -6.16 22.56 12.90
C PRO A 131 -7.25 21.61 13.40
N GLU A 132 -8.18 22.16 14.19
CA GLU A 132 -9.33 21.40 14.65
C GLU A 132 -10.18 20.92 13.46
N PRO A 133 -10.58 19.64 13.47
CA PRO A 133 -11.44 19.11 12.43
C PRO A 133 -12.89 19.61 12.60
N VAL A 134 -13.57 19.75 11.48
CA VAL A 134 -15.00 20.07 11.47
C VAL A 134 -15.81 18.77 11.36
N SER A 135 -16.78 18.58 12.26
CA SER A 135 -17.65 17.39 12.28
C SER A 135 -19.14 17.71 12.06
N GLU A 136 -19.46 18.95 11.70
CA GLU A 136 -20.85 19.33 11.37
C GLU A 136 -21.37 18.52 10.17
N GLY A 137 -22.54 17.89 10.32
CA GLY A 137 -23.16 17.09 9.26
C GLY A 137 -22.63 15.68 9.09
N GLY A 138 -21.75 15.23 9.97
CA GLY A 138 -21.15 13.91 9.93
C GLY A 138 -19.80 13.86 9.20
N VAL A 139 -19.06 12.77 9.45
CA VAL A 139 -17.74 12.50 8.90
C VAL A 139 -17.88 11.47 7.79
N ALA A 140 -17.77 11.90 6.54
CA ALA A 140 -17.84 11.02 5.38
C ALA A 140 -16.43 10.58 4.95
N GLY A 141 -16.28 9.32 4.56
CA GLY A 141 -14.99 8.78 4.14
C GLY A 141 -15.08 7.38 3.58
N ILE A 142 -13.91 6.79 3.33
CA ILE A 142 -13.75 5.45 2.77
C ILE A 142 -13.16 4.57 3.86
N ALA A 143 -13.79 3.43 4.14
CA ALA A 143 -13.28 2.45 5.10
C ALA A 143 -12.04 1.78 4.55
N TYR A 144 -10.98 1.72 5.35
CA TYR A 144 -9.72 1.07 5.02
C TYR A 144 -9.25 0.22 6.20
N PHE A 145 -8.78 -0.99 5.91
CA PHE A 145 -8.19 -1.86 6.92
C PHE A 145 -6.67 -1.85 6.75
N PRO A 146 -5.94 -1.25 7.70
CA PRO A 146 -4.49 -1.25 7.63
C PRO A 146 -3.96 -2.69 7.69
N SER A 147 -3.10 -3.04 6.75
CA SER A 147 -2.34 -4.30 6.80
C SER A 147 -0.98 -4.05 7.45
N GLU A 148 -0.49 -5.06 8.16
CA GLU A 148 0.88 -5.01 8.67
C GLU A 148 1.88 -4.85 7.52
N PRO A 149 2.90 -3.99 7.67
CA PRO A 149 3.96 -3.89 6.68
C PRO A 149 4.75 -5.20 6.63
N ALA A 150 5.06 -5.68 5.42
CA ALA A 150 5.82 -6.91 5.20
C ALA A 150 7.23 -6.88 5.84
N LEU A 151 7.75 -5.69 6.11
CA LEU A 151 9.02 -5.46 6.80
C LEU A 151 8.86 -4.28 7.76
N GLN A 152 8.94 -4.53 9.05
CA GLN A 152 8.99 -3.48 10.08
C GLN A 152 10.44 -3.03 10.25
N MET A 153 10.72 -1.77 9.92
CA MET A 153 12.02 -1.17 10.17
C MET A 153 11.88 -0.10 11.27
N GLY A 154 12.43 -0.41 12.44
CA GLY A 154 12.39 0.49 13.60
C GLY A 154 11.17 0.28 14.52
N GLU A 155 11.06 1.12 15.52
CA GLU A 155 9.95 1.10 16.46
C GLU A 155 8.69 1.70 15.82
N LEU A 156 7.51 1.18 16.19
CA LEU A 156 6.24 1.72 15.74
C LEU A 156 6.08 3.17 16.18
N GLU A 157 6.29 3.42 17.48
CA GLU A 157 6.19 4.74 18.08
C GLU A 157 7.55 5.45 18.07
N GLN A 158 7.60 6.63 17.47
CA GLN A 158 8.82 7.46 17.36
C GLN A 158 8.81 8.64 18.33
N SER A 159 7.74 8.79 19.11
CA SER A 159 7.59 9.82 20.14
C SER A 159 6.79 9.26 21.31
N SER A 160 6.94 9.87 22.50
CA SER A 160 6.23 9.45 23.71
C SER A 160 5.01 10.32 24.06
N GLY A 161 4.84 11.45 23.36
CA GLY A 161 3.79 12.45 23.63
C GLY A 161 2.82 12.60 22.47
N TRP A 162 1.80 13.43 22.66
CA TRP A 162 0.86 13.81 21.60
C TRP A 162 1.30 15.13 20.94
N PRO A 163 1.20 15.25 19.60
CA PRO A 163 0.79 14.19 18.66
C PRO A 163 1.78 13.03 18.65
N LEU A 164 1.25 11.80 18.58
CA LEU A 164 2.07 10.59 18.55
C LEU A 164 2.61 10.35 17.12
N LEU A 165 3.92 10.36 16.98
CA LEU A 165 4.59 10.07 15.71
C LEU A 165 4.76 8.55 15.56
N ILE A 166 4.18 7.96 14.50
CA ILE A 166 4.22 6.53 14.24
C ILE A 166 4.71 6.23 12.82
N SER A 167 5.31 5.07 12.60
CA SER A 167 5.79 4.65 11.29
C SER A 167 4.67 4.14 10.36
N HIS A 168 3.66 3.50 10.93
CA HIS A 168 2.47 2.96 10.25
C HIS A 168 1.33 2.82 11.25
N ILE A 169 0.11 2.56 10.76
CA ILE A 169 -1.05 2.30 11.63
C ILE A 169 -1.11 0.81 11.89
N ASP A 170 -0.88 0.43 13.13
CA ASP A 170 -1.08 -0.90 13.69
C ASP A 170 -2.16 -0.79 14.77
N ILE A 171 -3.35 -1.30 14.48
CA ILE A 171 -4.50 -1.16 15.37
C ILE A 171 -4.27 -1.90 16.68
N GLU A 172 -3.67 -3.09 16.66
CA GLU A 172 -3.41 -3.88 17.86
C GLU A 172 -2.38 -3.20 18.77
N ALA A 173 -1.31 -2.71 18.19
CA ALA A 173 -0.28 -1.98 18.93
C ALA A 173 -0.78 -0.64 19.49
N LEU A 174 -1.81 -0.05 18.90
CA LEU A 174 -2.42 1.20 19.37
C LEU A 174 -3.49 0.97 20.46
N GLN A 175 -4.02 -0.24 20.63
CA GLN A 175 -5.03 -0.54 21.66
C GLN A 175 -4.61 -0.10 23.08
N PRO A 176 -3.37 -0.25 23.56
CA PRO A 176 -2.97 0.24 24.90
C PRO A 176 -3.16 1.75 25.10
N ARG A 177 -3.15 2.52 24.01
CA ARG A 177 -3.36 3.98 24.03
C ARG A 177 -4.83 4.40 23.96
N PHE A 178 -5.68 3.57 23.33
CA PHE A 178 -7.09 3.88 23.05
C PHE A 178 -8.09 2.94 23.71
N GLY A 179 -7.63 1.79 24.21
CA GLY A 179 -8.47 0.72 24.75
C GLY A 179 -9.14 -0.14 23.67
N ASP A 180 -9.87 -1.17 24.11
CA ASP A 180 -10.56 -2.15 23.24
C ASP A 180 -11.69 -1.54 22.40
N ARG A 181 -11.95 -0.24 22.56
CA ARG A 181 -12.96 0.51 21.81
C ARG A 181 -12.52 0.90 20.41
N LEU A 182 -11.22 0.82 20.13
CA LEU A 182 -10.69 1.14 18.80
C LEU A 182 -11.16 0.09 17.78
N LEU A 183 -11.88 0.56 16.74
CA LEU A 183 -12.31 -0.31 15.65
C LEU A 183 -11.12 -0.69 14.77
N PRO A 184 -11.09 -1.90 14.19
CA PRO A 184 -9.97 -2.40 13.37
C PRO A 184 -9.95 -1.77 11.97
N MET A 185 -10.33 -0.50 11.86
CA MET A 185 -10.38 0.22 10.59
C MET A 185 -9.93 1.67 10.74
N VAL A 186 -9.55 2.24 9.62
CA VAL A 186 -9.29 3.67 9.44
C VAL A 186 -10.30 4.21 8.43
N LEU A 187 -10.89 5.35 8.70
CA LEU A 187 -11.69 6.05 7.71
C LEU A 187 -10.81 7.07 6.99
N TRP A 188 -10.60 6.90 5.70
CA TRP A 188 -9.97 7.90 4.84
C TRP A 188 -10.98 8.99 4.54
N LEU A 189 -10.76 10.17 5.10
CA LEU A 189 -11.70 11.29 4.99
C LEU A 189 -11.97 11.63 3.52
N ALA A 190 -13.23 11.78 3.16
CA ALA A 190 -13.62 12.06 1.79
C ALA A 190 -13.01 13.38 1.26
N PRO A 191 -12.58 13.44 -0.01
CA PRO A 191 -11.95 14.65 -0.57
C PRO A 191 -12.80 15.90 -0.46
N GLU A 192 -14.13 15.77 -0.54
CA GLU A 192 -15.11 16.85 -0.44
C GLU A 192 -15.38 17.38 0.97
N GLN A 193 -14.91 16.66 2.00
CA GLN A 193 -15.01 17.12 3.39
C GLN A 193 -14.09 18.32 3.64
N GLN A 194 -14.48 19.21 4.55
CA GLN A 194 -13.69 20.39 4.89
C GLN A 194 -12.31 20.02 5.43
N GLY A 195 -11.31 20.81 5.09
CA GLY A 195 -9.92 20.66 5.57
C GLY A 195 -8.90 20.95 4.48
N SER A 196 -7.67 21.25 4.90
CA SER A 196 -6.56 21.70 4.04
C SER A 196 -5.58 20.60 3.62
N TYR A 197 -5.75 19.37 4.11
CA TYR A 197 -4.84 18.27 3.84
C TYR A 197 -5.12 17.60 2.48
N VAL A 198 -4.08 17.10 1.84
CA VAL A 198 -4.19 16.41 0.56
C VAL A 198 -4.81 15.02 0.76
N ARG A 199 -5.83 14.69 -0.03
CA ARG A 199 -6.61 13.44 0.05
C ARG A 199 -6.66 12.77 -1.32
N ASP A 200 -5.51 12.28 -1.76
CA ASP A 200 -5.36 11.49 -2.98
C ASP A 200 -5.21 10.01 -2.59
N TRP A 201 -6.35 9.40 -2.27
CA TRP A 201 -6.39 8.04 -1.75
C TRP A 201 -6.14 7.02 -2.84
N ASN A 202 -5.12 6.20 -2.63
CA ASN A 202 -4.80 5.08 -3.50
C ASN A 202 -4.57 3.82 -2.65
N PRO A 203 -5.38 2.74 -2.83
CA PRO A 203 -5.21 1.51 -2.07
C PRO A 203 -3.99 0.70 -2.48
N VAL A 204 -3.37 1.04 -3.62
CA VAL A 204 -2.24 0.30 -4.19
C VAL A 204 -0.99 1.17 -4.20
N TRP A 205 0.00 0.77 -3.37
CA TRP A 205 1.30 1.45 -3.28
C TRP A 205 2.04 1.59 -4.62
N MET A 206 1.94 0.57 -5.48
CA MET A 206 2.67 0.54 -6.75
C MET A 206 1.75 0.02 -7.85
N ARG A 207 1.57 0.81 -8.89
CA ARG A 207 0.68 0.49 -10.02
C ARG A 207 0.97 -0.87 -10.65
N PRO A 208 -0.06 -1.60 -11.10
CA PRO A 208 0.08 -2.92 -11.74
C PRO A 208 1.04 -2.94 -12.92
N GLU A 209 1.09 -1.85 -13.72
CA GLU A 209 1.93 -1.73 -14.90
C GLU A 209 3.42 -1.90 -14.60
N LYS A 210 3.89 -1.46 -13.42
CA LYS A 210 5.27 -1.71 -12.99
C LYS A 210 5.57 -3.20 -12.85
N SER A 211 4.67 -3.95 -12.23
CA SER A 211 4.83 -5.41 -12.11
C SER A 211 4.83 -6.09 -13.46
N ARG A 212 3.97 -5.68 -14.39
CA ARG A 212 3.96 -6.18 -15.78
C ARG A 212 5.25 -5.84 -16.53
N ALA A 213 5.79 -4.65 -16.36
CA ALA A 213 7.08 -4.28 -16.92
C ALA A 213 8.23 -5.16 -16.39
N TYR A 214 8.26 -5.45 -15.09
CA TYR A 214 9.23 -6.39 -14.52
C TYR A 214 9.02 -7.82 -15.03
N ALA A 215 7.79 -8.29 -15.18
CA ALA A 215 7.52 -9.59 -15.79
C ALA A 215 8.11 -9.70 -17.20
N THR A 216 7.90 -8.66 -18.02
CA THR A 216 8.47 -8.58 -19.37
C THR A 216 10.00 -8.63 -19.35
N GLN A 217 10.66 -7.96 -18.42
CA GLN A 217 12.12 -8.02 -18.26
C GLN A 217 12.60 -9.44 -17.90
N TRP A 218 11.92 -10.12 -16.99
CA TRP A 218 12.27 -11.50 -16.61
C TRP A 218 12.14 -12.45 -17.78
N PHE A 219 11.07 -12.38 -18.58
CA PHE A 219 10.91 -13.19 -19.78
C PHE A 219 11.96 -12.86 -20.85
N ALA A 220 12.30 -11.56 -21.01
CA ALA A 220 13.37 -11.17 -21.91
C ALA A 220 14.73 -11.76 -21.46
N PHE A 221 15.03 -11.81 -20.16
CA PHE A 221 16.26 -12.45 -19.67
C PHE A 221 16.29 -13.96 -19.95
N ALA A 222 15.14 -14.65 -19.88
CA ALA A 222 15.05 -16.06 -20.29
C ALA A 222 15.41 -16.25 -21.77
N VAL A 223 14.89 -15.37 -22.64
CA VAL A 223 15.22 -15.40 -24.08
C VAL A 223 16.71 -15.09 -24.32
N VAL A 224 17.25 -14.07 -23.65
CA VAL A 224 18.67 -13.72 -23.73
C VAL A 224 19.57 -14.87 -23.27
N ALA A 225 19.22 -15.54 -22.17
CA ALA A 225 19.95 -16.72 -21.69
C ALA A 225 19.98 -17.84 -22.76
N LEU A 226 18.84 -18.09 -23.42
CA LEU A 226 18.77 -19.05 -24.53
C LEU A 226 19.66 -18.65 -25.71
N VAL A 227 19.62 -17.38 -26.10
CA VAL A 227 20.44 -16.85 -27.21
C VAL A 227 21.93 -16.99 -26.88
N PHE A 228 22.34 -16.62 -25.67
CA PHE A 228 23.73 -16.79 -25.23
C PHE A 228 24.13 -18.26 -25.21
N PHE A 229 23.28 -19.15 -24.72
CA PHE A 229 23.53 -20.59 -24.75
C PHE A 229 23.81 -21.07 -26.17
N ILE A 230 23.00 -20.68 -27.14
CA ILE A 230 23.19 -21.04 -28.54
C ILE A 230 24.52 -20.50 -29.06
N ILE A 231 24.79 -19.21 -28.88
CA ILE A 231 26.00 -18.54 -29.42
C ILE A 231 27.27 -19.14 -28.83
N LEU A 232 27.34 -19.34 -27.50
CA LEU A 232 28.51 -19.83 -26.81
C LEU A 232 28.84 -21.30 -27.12
N ASN A 233 27.84 -22.09 -27.53
CA ASN A 233 28.02 -23.47 -27.90
C ASN A 233 28.19 -23.71 -29.41
N LEU A 234 28.30 -22.64 -30.24
CA LEU A 234 28.64 -22.71 -31.66
C LEU A 234 30.15 -22.66 -31.84
N ARG A 235 30.76 -23.77 -32.27
CA ARG A 235 32.20 -23.89 -32.63
C ARG A 235 32.40 -23.82 -34.13
N LYS A 236 33.52 -23.20 -34.54
CA LYS A 236 33.94 -23.27 -35.96
C LYS A 236 34.22 -24.72 -36.33
N VAL A 237 33.80 -25.08 -37.53
CA VAL A 237 34.20 -26.38 -38.16
C VAL A 237 35.60 -26.13 -38.72
N GLU A 238 36.62 -26.78 -38.17
CA GLU A 238 37.96 -26.85 -38.77
C GLU A 238 37.94 -27.78 -39.96
#